data_7fcbdc5f38979bdc52329e3fd988c9c3
#
_entry.id   7fcbdc5f38979bdc52329e3fd988c9c3
#
_cell.length_a   1.000
_cell.length_b   1.000
_cell.length_c   1.000
_cell.angle_alpha   90.00
_cell.angle_beta   90.00
_cell.angle_gamma   90.00
#
_symmetry.space_group_name_H-M   'P 1'
#
loop_
_entity.id
_entity.type
_entity.pdbx_description
1 polymer ?
#
loop_
_entity_poly.entity_id
_entity_poly.type
_entity_poly.pdbx_seq_one_letter_code
_entity_poly.pdbx_strand_id
1 'polypeptide(L)'
;MDMVRRLATKVLAVVGATGLIGILWLLLGWPLGVDRWLDVTESPDQADAIVCIGGGTYSDNLPSDPGWRRIYTAVQLFADGYAPVVVFTGRGTTSLSEAETYADAAVWLGIPREATILDPLPASTADHPMSLLKAASGRFTRQSRLLLVTSGEHSRRLLLTFRKQGFSRLRVVSGYTAVGATNPLARHAQVSTFPHFEPSRKTYDDPFNRLKWRSADLLNALREVTAIAWYWTRGLV
;
A
#
# COMPACT_ATOMS: atom_id res chain seq x y z
N MET A 1 20.26 48.54 16.46
CA MET A 1 19.17 47.75 17.07
C MET A 1 17.94 47.67 16.16
N ASP A 2 17.53 48.78 15.54
CA ASP A 2 16.31 48.82 14.68
C ASP A 2 16.37 48.00 13.39
N MET A 3 17.53 47.93 12.74
CA MET A 3 17.68 47.18 11.49
C MET A 3 17.50 45.67 11.70
N VAL A 4 18.09 45.12 12.76
CA VAL A 4 17.96 43.69 13.12
C VAL A 4 16.51 43.34 13.47
N ARG A 5 15.85 44.22 14.21
CA ARG A 5 14.43 44.08 14.58
C ARG A 5 13.52 44.10 13.36
N ARG A 6 13.73 44.99 12.42
CA ARG A 6 12.99 45.09 11.14
C ARG A 6 13.21 43.88 10.26
N LEU A 7 14.46 43.36 10.21
CA LEU A 7 14.78 42.17 9.44
C LEU A 7 14.09 40.93 10.06
N ALA A 8 14.16 40.77 11.38
CA ALA A 8 13.50 39.66 12.10
C ALA A 8 11.98 39.66 11.88
N THR A 9 11.33 40.88 11.95
CA THR A 9 9.90 41.00 11.69
C THR A 9 9.53 40.58 10.25
N LYS A 10 10.33 41.00 9.26
CA LYS A 10 10.10 40.64 7.85
C LYS A 10 10.24 39.10 7.66
N VAL A 11 11.28 38.52 8.20
CA VAL A 11 11.48 37.03 8.16
C VAL A 11 10.30 36.31 8.79
N LEU A 12 9.88 36.75 9.97
CA LEU A 12 8.73 36.16 10.68
C LEU A 12 7.44 36.28 9.86
N ALA A 13 7.20 37.43 9.25
CA ALA A 13 6.04 37.66 8.38
C ALA A 13 6.05 36.76 7.14
N VAL A 14 7.22 36.59 6.50
CA VAL A 14 7.36 35.68 5.35
C VAL A 14 7.12 34.23 5.75
N VAL A 15 7.73 33.77 6.84
CA VAL A 15 7.54 32.40 7.36
C VAL A 15 6.07 32.16 7.72
N GLY A 16 5.44 33.13 8.42
CA GLY A 16 4.02 33.02 8.76
C GLY A 16 3.09 32.99 7.55
N ALA A 17 3.34 33.86 6.56
CA ALA A 17 2.56 33.87 5.32
C ALA A 17 2.74 32.59 4.53
N THR A 18 3.95 32.06 4.41
CA THR A 18 4.23 30.79 3.73
C THR A 18 3.56 29.62 4.45
N GLY A 19 3.62 29.60 5.79
CA GLY A 19 2.92 28.59 6.59
C GLY A 19 1.40 28.65 6.40
N LEU A 20 0.82 29.83 6.42
CA LEU A 20 -0.62 30.03 6.18
C LEU A 20 -1.04 29.60 4.78
N ILE A 21 -0.28 29.96 3.76
CA ILE A 21 -0.52 29.52 2.37
C ILE A 21 -0.45 27.99 2.29
N GLY A 22 0.54 27.36 2.93
CA GLY A 22 0.66 25.91 3.00
C GLY A 22 -0.56 25.23 3.65
N ILE A 23 -1.04 25.77 4.77
CA ILE A 23 -2.24 25.27 5.46
C ILE A 23 -3.49 25.47 4.59
N LEU A 24 -3.68 26.62 3.99
CA LEU A 24 -4.81 26.90 3.09
C LEU A 24 -4.78 25.96 1.88
N TRP A 25 -3.61 25.70 1.32
CA TRP A 25 -3.44 24.79 0.22
C TRP A 25 -3.79 23.34 0.59
N LEU A 26 -3.38 22.86 1.77
CA LEU A 26 -3.79 21.57 2.30
C LEU A 26 -5.30 21.48 2.56
N LEU A 27 -5.91 22.57 3.02
CA LEU A 27 -7.36 22.63 3.29
C LEU A 27 -8.22 22.67 2.03
N LEU A 28 -7.79 23.44 1.02
CA LEU A 28 -8.57 23.71 -0.20
C LEU A 28 -8.41 22.65 -1.29
N GLY A 29 -7.32 21.96 -1.32
CA GLY A 29 -7.09 20.90 -2.28
C GLY A 29 -5.61 20.68 -2.57
N TRP A 30 -5.06 19.71 -1.96
CA TRP A 30 -3.75 19.17 -2.28
C TRP A 30 -3.70 18.72 -3.76
N PRO A 31 -2.51 18.73 -4.37
CA PRO A 31 -2.36 18.38 -5.78
C PRO A 31 -2.82 16.95 -6.05
N LEU A 32 -4.07 16.84 -6.40
CA LEU A 32 -4.68 15.61 -6.93
C LEU A 32 -3.84 14.98 -8.05
N GLY A 33 -2.95 15.77 -8.67
CA GLY A 33 -2.06 15.30 -9.72
C GLY A 33 -0.96 14.35 -9.23
N VAL A 34 -0.37 14.58 -8.05
CA VAL A 34 0.69 13.69 -7.51
C VAL A 34 0.09 12.37 -7.08
N ASP A 35 -1.05 12.39 -6.38
CA ASP A 35 -1.74 11.17 -5.95
C ASP A 35 -2.17 10.34 -7.16
N ARG A 36 -2.76 10.97 -8.18
CA ARG A 36 -3.11 10.32 -9.45
C ARG A 36 -1.90 9.81 -10.22
N TRP A 37 -0.78 10.52 -10.13
CA TRP A 37 0.45 10.05 -10.74
C TRP A 37 1.06 8.86 -9.98
N LEU A 38 0.97 8.82 -8.66
CA LEU A 38 1.44 7.70 -7.85
C LEU A 38 0.55 6.48 -7.97
N ASP A 39 -0.77 6.68 -8.03
CA ASP A 39 -1.73 5.59 -8.11
C ASP A 39 -1.91 5.11 -9.56
N VAL A 40 -1.40 3.92 -9.82
CA VAL A 40 -1.53 3.21 -11.11
C VAL A 40 -2.38 1.95 -10.96
N THR A 41 -3.29 1.93 -10.00
CA THR A 41 -4.19 0.80 -9.78
C THR A 41 -5.21 0.67 -10.90
N GLU A 42 -5.53 -0.57 -11.22
CA GLU A 42 -6.43 -0.97 -12.29
C GLU A 42 -7.48 -1.95 -11.77
N SER A 43 -8.55 -2.14 -12.52
CA SER A 43 -9.51 -3.22 -12.26
C SER A 43 -8.80 -4.57 -12.37
N PRO A 44 -9.12 -5.54 -11.49
CA PRO A 44 -8.51 -6.86 -11.53
C PRO A 44 -8.90 -7.61 -12.80
N ASP A 45 -8.03 -8.54 -13.20
CA ASP A 45 -8.25 -9.49 -14.29
C ASP A 45 -7.73 -10.87 -13.85
N GLN A 46 -8.13 -11.93 -14.55
CA GLN A 46 -7.70 -13.30 -14.26
C GLN A 46 -6.17 -13.42 -14.27
N ALA A 47 -5.60 -14.01 -13.23
CA ALA A 47 -4.17 -14.12 -13.02
C ALA A 47 -3.74 -15.50 -12.56
N ASP A 48 -2.44 -15.75 -12.63
CA ASP A 48 -1.84 -17.00 -12.16
C ASP A 48 -1.60 -16.96 -10.64
N ALA A 49 -1.46 -15.74 -10.08
CA ALA A 49 -1.37 -15.50 -8.64
C ALA A 49 -1.77 -14.07 -8.24
N ILE A 50 -2.27 -13.94 -7.02
CA ILE A 50 -2.35 -12.68 -6.28
C ILE A 50 -1.07 -12.58 -5.46
N VAL A 51 -0.35 -11.45 -5.53
CA VAL A 51 0.86 -11.17 -4.75
C VAL A 51 0.56 -10.03 -3.78
N CYS A 52 0.34 -10.37 -2.52
CA CYS A 52 0.06 -9.43 -1.45
C CYS A 52 1.37 -8.91 -0.85
N ILE A 53 1.69 -7.65 -1.14
CA ILE A 53 2.93 -7.01 -0.70
C ILE A 53 2.84 -6.59 0.77
N GLY A 54 3.89 -6.80 1.53
CA GLY A 54 3.99 -6.34 2.92
C GLY A 54 3.75 -4.84 3.06
N GLY A 55 3.04 -4.44 4.09
CA GLY A 55 2.69 -3.05 4.42
C GLY A 55 2.99 -2.68 5.87
N GLY A 56 3.71 -3.55 6.57
CA GLY A 56 4.10 -3.41 7.96
C GLY A 56 3.32 -4.30 8.92
N THR A 57 3.96 -4.59 10.04
CA THR A 57 3.38 -5.27 11.20
C THR A 57 3.64 -4.44 12.45
N TYR A 58 2.75 -4.55 13.42
CA TYR A 58 2.95 -4.00 14.76
C TYR A 58 3.85 -4.93 15.60
N SER A 59 4.34 -4.45 16.72
CA SER A 59 5.24 -5.19 17.62
C SER A 59 4.63 -6.48 18.21
N ASP A 60 3.32 -6.58 18.21
CA ASP A 60 2.53 -7.74 18.66
C ASP A 60 2.27 -8.77 17.53
N ASN A 61 2.96 -8.66 16.41
CA ASN A 61 2.79 -9.47 15.19
C ASN A 61 1.41 -9.34 14.55
N LEU A 62 0.67 -8.28 14.78
CA LEU A 62 -0.53 -8.00 14.02
C LEU A 62 -0.21 -7.17 12.76
N PRO A 63 -0.94 -7.38 11.65
CA PRO A 63 -0.80 -6.53 10.48
C PRO A 63 -1.07 -5.06 10.82
N SER A 64 -0.29 -4.15 10.26
CA SER A 64 -0.58 -2.71 10.33
C SER A 64 -1.86 -2.35 9.57
N ASP A 65 -2.40 -1.14 9.73
CA ASP A 65 -3.57 -0.69 8.97
C ASP A 65 -3.40 -0.85 7.44
N PRO A 66 -2.27 -0.44 6.82
CA PRO A 66 -2.01 -0.75 5.42
C PRO A 66 -1.94 -2.26 5.14
N GLY A 67 -1.36 -3.03 6.05
CA GLY A 67 -1.29 -4.49 5.97
C GLY A 67 -2.67 -5.12 5.90
N TRP A 68 -3.55 -4.79 6.83
CA TRP A 68 -4.93 -5.29 6.84
C TRP A 68 -5.67 -4.98 5.53
N ARG A 69 -5.57 -3.76 5.02
CA ARG A 69 -6.22 -3.38 3.76
C ARG A 69 -5.77 -4.24 2.59
N ARG A 70 -4.48 -4.57 2.53
CA ARG A 70 -3.90 -5.44 1.49
C ARG A 70 -4.37 -6.88 1.65
N ILE A 71 -4.38 -7.43 2.87
CA ILE A 71 -4.88 -8.77 3.15
C ILE A 71 -6.35 -8.87 2.73
N TYR A 72 -7.19 -7.91 3.12
CA TYR A 72 -8.60 -7.90 2.71
C TYR A 72 -8.77 -7.88 1.21
N THR A 73 -8.04 -7.02 0.51
CA THR A 73 -8.05 -6.96 -0.95
C THR A 73 -7.67 -8.31 -1.55
N ALA A 74 -6.61 -8.95 -1.04
CA ALA A 74 -6.16 -10.26 -1.53
C ALA A 74 -7.20 -11.37 -1.26
N VAL A 75 -7.82 -11.37 -0.06
CA VAL A 75 -8.88 -12.33 0.30
C VAL A 75 -10.09 -12.18 -0.61
N GLN A 76 -10.53 -10.95 -0.89
CA GLN A 76 -11.67 -10.73 -1.79
C GLN A 76 -11.37 -11.14 -3.22
N LEU A 77 -10.19 -10.79 -3.75
CA LEU A 77 -9.77 -11.21 -5.09
C LEU A 77 -9.71 -12.73 -5.21
N PHE A 78 -9.21 -13.42 -4.18
CA PHE A 78 -9.18 -14.87 -4.14
C PHE A 78 -10.59 -15.47 -4.10
N ALA A 79 -11.46 -14.95 -3.24
CA ALA A 79 -12.85 -15.41 -3.10
C ALA A 79 -13.67 -15.21 -4.39
N ASP A 80 -13.39 -14.15 -5.15
CA ASP A 80 -14.00 -13.86 -6.44
C ASP A 80 -13.34 -14.66 -7.59
N GLY A 81 -12.37 -15.52 -7.28
CA GLY A 81 -11.75 -16.46 -8.23
C GLY A 81 -10.77 -15.83 -9.22
N TYR A 82 -10.21 -14.65 -8.93
CA TYR A 82 -9.25 -14.00 -9.83
C TYR A 82 -7.91 -14.73 -9.95
N ALA A 83 -7.54 -15.54 -8.97
CA ALA A 83 -6.37 -16.41 -9.05
C ALA A 83 -6.49 -17.60 -8.12
N PRO A 84 -5.83 -18.75 -8.44
CA PRO A 84 -5.91 -19.96 -7.64
C PRO A 84 -5.06 -19.93 -6.38
N VAL A 85 -4.14 -18.97 -6.23
CA VAL A 85 -3.23 -18.88 -5.09
C VAL A 85 -2.93 -17.43 -4.72
N VAL A 86 -2.57 -17.23 -3.45
CA VAL A 86 -2.10 -15.95 -2.92
C VAL A 86 -0.68 -16.11 -2.39
N VAL A 87 0.22 -15.26 -2.85
CA VAL A 87 1.59 -15.14 -2.33
C VAL A 87 1.61 -13.98 -1.34
N PHE A 88 1.98 -14.24 -0.11
CA PHE A 88 2.23 -13.22 0.91
C PHE A 88 3.73 -12.97 0.99
N THR A 89 4.15 -11.72 0.83
CA THR A 89 5.56 -11.39 0.68
C THR A 89 5.98 -10.20 1.53
N GLY A 90 7.11 -10.36 2.24
CA GLY A 90 7.71 -9.35 3.11
C GLY A 90 8.40 -9.98 4.32
N ARG A 91 9.59 -9.46 4.64
CA ARG A 91 10.39 -9.94 5.77
C ARG A 91 9.78 -9.53 7.12
N GLY A 92 9.37 -8.26 7.23
CA GLY A 92 8.98 -7.68 8.52
C GLY A 92 10.16 -7.36 9.44
N THR A 93 9.82 -6.86 10.62
CA THR A 93 10.78 -6.45 11.67
C THR A 93 10.49 -7.10 13.02
N THR A 94 9.52 -8.00 13.09
CA THR A 94 9.08 -8.71 14.29
C THR A 94 9.58 -10.16 14.31
N SER A 95 9.15 -10.95 15.28
CA SER A 95 9.52 -12.37 15.40
C SER A 95 8.97 -13.24 14.27
N LEU A 96 7.80 -12.85 13.71
CA LEU A 96 7.25 -13.41 12.48
C LEU A 96 7.52 -12.48 11.31
N SER A 97 7.69 -13.03 10.12
CA SER A 97 7.74 -12.23 8.90
C SER A 97 6.36 -11.62 8.58
N GLU A 98 6.34 -10.53 7.80
CA GLU A 98 5.07 -10.01 7.26
C GLU A 98 4.33 -11.07 6.45
N ALA A 99 5.07 -11.88 5.70
CA ALA A 99 4.50 -12.97 4.90
C ALA A 99 3.73 -13.98 5.78
N GLU A 100 4.32 -14.42 6.90
CA GLU A 100 3.68 -15.33 7.84
C GLU A 100 2.47 -14.70 8.51
N THR A 101 2.65 -13.50 9.07
CA THR A 101 1.58 -12.74 9.71
C THR A 101 0.37 -12.53 8.79
N TYR A 102 0.64 -12.18 7.53
CA TYR A 102 -0.42 -11.92 6.55
C TYR A 102 -1.12 -13.20 6.09
N ALA A 103 -0.35 -14.28 5.89
CA ALA A 103 -0.92 -15.57 5.52
C ALA A 103 -1.81 -16.13 6.64
N ASP A 104 -1.39 -16.02 7.90
CA ASP A 104 -2.19 -16.47 9.04
C ASP A 104 -3.49 -15.68 9.15
N ALA A 105 -3.43 -14.37 8.99
CA ALA A 105 -4.61 -13.51 8.96
C ALA A 105 -5.54 -13.87 7.78
N ALA A 106 -4.99 -14.12 6.59
CA ALA A 106 -5.76 -14.49 5.41
C ALA A 106 -6.41 -15.88 5.53
N VAL A 107 -5.70 -16.85 6.13
CA VAL A 107 -6.26 -18.18 6.44
C VAL A 107 -7.41 -18.05 7.44
N TRP A 108 -7.25 -17.24 8.48
CA TRP A 108 -8.32 -16.95 9.41
C TRP A 108 -9.54 -16.30 8.72
N LEU A 109 -9.31 -15.49 7.67
CA LEU A 109 -10.35 -14.89 6.84
C LEU A 109 -10.94 -15.85 5.79
N GLY A 110 -10.47 -17.09 5.68
CA GLY A 110 -11.05 -18.15 4.85
C GLY A 110 -10.28 -18.54 3.60
N ILE A 111 -9.05 -18.04 3.38
CA ILE A 111 -8.18 -18.59 2.33
C ILE A 111 -7.67 -19.96 2.81
N PRO A 112 -7.82 -21.03 2.02
CA PRO A 112 -7.22 -22.32 2.35
C PRO A 112 -5.69 -22.23 2.48
N ARG A 113 -5.12 -22.86 3.50
CA ARG A 113 -3.67 -22.83 3.75
C ARG A 113 -2.87 -23.30 2.53
N GLU A 114 -3.35 -24.31 1.83
CA GLU A 114 -2.75 -24.85 0.61
C GLU A 114 -2.78 -23.90 -0.58
N ALA A 115 -3.63 -22.89 -0.54
CA ALA A 115 -3.67 -21.80 -1.54
C ALA A 115 -2.75 -20.63 -1.18
N THR A 116 -2.02 -20.72 -0.07
CA THR A 116 -1.07 -19.66 0.34
C THR A 116 0.38 -20.06 0.02
N ILE A 117 1.17 -19.09 -0.42
CA ILE A 117 2.61 -19.23 -0.62
C ILE A 117 3.29 -18.13 0.20
N LEU A 118 4.33 -18.49 0.93
CA LEU A 118 5.10 -17.56 1.76
C LEU A 118 6.38 -17.13 1.04
N ASP A 119 6.64 -15.83 1.01
CA ASP A 119 7.90 -15.22 0.57
C ASP A 119 8.41 -14.26 1.66
N PRO A 120 9.07 -14.77 2.70
CA PRO A 120 9.50 -13.98 3.86
C PRO A 120 10.83 -13.25 3.64
N LEU A 121 11.42 -13.30 2.45
CA LEU A 121 12.78 -12.81 2.22
C LEU A 121 12.88 -11.31 1.91
N PRO A 122 11.96 -10.68 1.14
CA PRO A 122 12.10 -9.30 0.73
C PRO A 122 12.18 -8.33 1.90
N ALA A 123 13.26 -7.54 1.94
CA ALA A 123 13.45 -6.46 2.91
C ALA A 123 13.11 -5.07 2.32
N SER A 124 13.02 -4.98 1.01
CA SER A 124 12.68 -3.76 0.28
C SER A 124 11.80 -4.07 -0.92
N THR A 125 11.18 -3.03 -1.49
CA THR A 125 10.36 -3.21 -2.70
C THR A 125 11.16 -3.79 -3.87
N ALA A 126 12.46 -3.48 -3.96
CA ALA A 126 13.33 -3.97 -5.02
C ALA A 126 13.55 -5.49 -4.97
N ASP A 127 13.40 -6.11 -3.81
CA ASP A 127 13.68 -7.53 -3.61
C ASP A 127 12.51 -8.42 -4.04
N HIS A 128 11.26 -7.93 -3.97
CA HIS A 128 10.06 -8.73 -4.21
C HIS A 128 10.05 -9.49 -5.54
N PRO A 129 10.42 -8.90 -6.70
CA PRO A 129 10.32 -9.62 -7.97
C PRO A 129 11.20 -10.86 -8.03
N MET A 130 12.45 -10.74 -7.57
CA MET A 130 13.40 -11.86 -7.61
C MET A 130 13.15 -12.87 -6.49
N SER A 131 12.67 -12.41 -5.33
CA SER A 131 12.30 -13.28 -4.22
C SER A 131 11.11 -14.14 -4.58
N LEU A 132 10.07 -13.58 -5.22
CA LEU A 132 8.89 -14.29 -5.71
C LEU A 132 9.26 -15.50 -6.59
N LEU A 133 10.21 -15.31 -7.53
CA LEU A 133 10.65 -16.41 -8.41
C LEU A 133 11.32 -17.54 -7.61
N LYS A 134 12.00 -17.22 -6.52
CA LYS A 134 12.67 -18.20 -5.65
C LYS A 134 11.68 -18.90 -4.72
N ALA A 135 10.84 -18.14 -4.03
CA ALA A 135 9.90 -18.67 -3.05
C ALA A 135 8.90 -19.65 -3.66
N ALA A 136 8.47 -19.41 -4.87
CA ALA A 136 7.52 -20.27 -5.56
C ALA A 136 8.16 -21.45 -6.31
N SER A 137 9.44 -21.74 -6.11
CA SER A 137 10.14 -22.94 -6.64
C SER A 137 9.88 -23.22 -8.12
N GLY A 138 9.93 -22.17 -8.96
CA GLY A 138 9.70 -22.28 -10.40
C GLY A 138 8.23 -22.30 -10.84
N ARG A 139 7.29 -22.16 -9.93
CA ARG A 139 5.85 -22.07 -10.26
C ARG A 139 5.52 -20.82 -11.08
N PHE A 140 6.26 -19.71 -10.86
CA PHE A 140 6.08 -18.47 -11.59
C PHE A 140 7.30 -18.11 -12.42
N THR A 141 7.03 -17.42 -13.51
CA THR A 141 8.04 -16.85 -14.41
C THR A 141 7.78 -15.37 -14.60
N ARG A 142 8.67 -14.67 -15.31
CA ARG A 142 8.46 -13.27 -15.68
C ARG A 142 7.26 -13.03 -16.61
N GLN A 143 6.75 -14.08 -17.24
CA GLN A 143 5.56 -14.08 -18.10
C GLN A 143 4.27 -14.42 -17.37
N SER A 144 4.35 -14.85 -16.11
CA SER A 144 3.16 -15.11 -15.30
C SER A 144 2.31 -13.85 -15.16
N ARG A 145 0.99 -14.01 -15.19
CA ARG A 145 0.02 -12.94 -14.92
C ARG A 145 -0.10 -12.78 -13.43
N LEU A 146 0.23 -11.62 -12.92
CA LEU A 146 0.22 -11.35 -11.49
C LEU A 146 -0.69 -10.16 -11.15
N LEU A 147 -1.52 -10.35 -10.14
CA LEU A 147 -2.23 -9.26 -9.46
C LEU A 147 -1.40 -8.82 -8.26
N LEU A 148 -0.79 -7.65 -8.35
CA LEU A 148 0.00 -7.08 -7.28
C LEU A 148 -0.90 -6.26 -6.35
N VAL A 149 -1.08 -6.70 -5.12
CA VAL A 149 -1.91 -6.02 -4.12
C VAL A 149 -1.04 -5.14 -3.23
N THR A 150 -1.32 -3.84 -3.25
CA THR A 150 -0.60 -2.83 -2.47
C THR A 150 -1.48 -1.62 -2.19
N SER A 151 -0.95 -0.55 -1.59
CA SER A 151 -1.63 0.74 -1.43
C SER A 151 -1.48 1.59 -2.70
N GLY A 152 -2.45 2.45 -3.00
CA GLY A 152 -2.46 3.28 -4.21
C GLY A 152 -1.20 4.12 -4.38
N GLU A 153 -0.79 4.82 -3.32
CA GLU A 153 0.43 5.64 -3.31
C GLU A 153 1.72 4.86 -3.58
N HIS A 154 1.75 3.58 -3.20
CA HIS A 154 2.91 2.70 -3.41
C HIS A 154 2.89 1.99 -4.77
N SER A 155 1.76 2.00 -5.47
CA SER A 155 1.48 1.17 -6.64
C SER A 155 2.46 1.44 -7.81
N ARG A 156 2.78 2.70 -8.09
CA ARG A 156 3.70 3.06 -9.17
C ARG A 156 5.11 2.54 -8.92
N ARG A 157 5.66 2.72 -7.72
CA ARG A 157 7.02 2.23 -7.40
C ARG A 157 7.09 0.72 -7.53
N LEU A 158 6.09 0.02 -7.01
CA LEU A 158 6.00 -1.44 -7.12
C LEU A 158 5.96 -1.89 -8.58
N LEU A 159 5.06 -1.30 -9.39
CA LEU A 159 4.91 -1.64 -10.80
C LEU A 159 6.22 -1.43 -11.58
N LEU A 160 6.87 -0.28 -11.39
CA LEU A 160 8.14 0.03 -12.05
C LEU A 160 9.23 -0.99 -11.66
N THR A 161 9.31 -1.36 -10.38
CA THR A 161 10.29 -2.33 -9.88
C THR A 161 10.09 -3.72 -10.52
N PHE A 162 8.84 -4.21 -10.61
CA PHE A 162 8.56 -5.49 -11.26
C PHE A 162 8.86 -5.44 -12.77
N ARG A 163 8.45 -4.36 -13.45
CA ARG A 163 8.73 -4.15 -14.87
C ARG A 163 10.24 -4.13 -15.17
N LYS A 164 11.02 -3.46 -14.33
CA LYS A 164 12.48 -3.42 -14.44
C LYS A 164 13.12 -4.80 -14.38
N GLN A 165 12.54 -5.71 -13.61
CA GLN A 165 13.00 -7.10 -13.50
C GLN A 165 12.43 -8.01 -14.62
N GLY A 166 11.75 -7.44 -15.60
CA GLY A 166 11.28 -8.13 -16.81
C GLY A 166 9.89 -8.76 -16.71
N PHE A 167 9.13 -8.48 -15.65
CA PHE A 167 7.73 -8.91 -15.59
C PHE A 167 6.87 -8.03 -16.50
N SER A 168 6.07 -8.64 -17.35
CA SER A 168 5.29 -7.93 -18.38
C SER A 168 3.78 -8.00 -18.18
N ARG A 169 3.27 -9.01 -17.48
CA ARG A 169 1.83 -9.26 -17.29
C ARG A 169 1.42 -8.94 -15.86
N LEU A 170 1.34 -7.66 -15.56
CA LEU A 170 1.08 -7.15 -14.21
C LEU A 170 -0.17 -6.27 -14.21
N ARG A 171 -1.01 -6.46 -13.20
CA ARG A 171 -2.00 -5.48 -12.78
C ARG A 171 -1.77 -5.15 -11.32
N VAL A 172 -1.91 -3.90 -10.97
CA VAL A 172 -1.81 -3.45 -9.58
C VAL A 172 -3.20 -3.11 -9.07
N VAL A 173 -3.55 -3.66 -7.92
CA VAL A 173 -4.86 -3.47 -7.30
C VAL A 173 -4.69 -2.94 -5.88
N SER A 174 -5.46 -1.92 -5.53
CA SER A 174 -5.55 -1.42 -4.16
C SER A 174 -7.02 -1.27 -3.76
N GLY A 175 -7.32 -1.59 -2.48
CA GLY A 175 -8.62 -1.31 -1.90
C GLY A 175 -9.80 -1.94 -2.66
N TYR A 176 -9.60 -3.12 -3.27
CA TYR A 176 -10.65 -3.80 -3.98
C TYR A 176 -11.81 -4.11 -3.04
N THR A 177 -12.97 -3.55 -3.35
CA THR A 177 -14.25 -3.89 -2.76
C THR A 177 -15.14 -4.39 -3.89
N ALA A 178 -15.57 -5.64 -3.80
CA ALA A 178 -16.51 -6.19 -4.77
C ALA A 178 -17.81 -5.38 -4.74
N VAL A 179 -18.09 -4.69 -5.83
CA VAL A 179 -19.34 -3.92 -5.98
C VAL A 179 -20.48 -4.94 -6.15
N GLY A 180 -21.33 -5.05 -5.12
CA GLY A 180 -22.50 -5.93 -5.16
C GLY A 180 -22.27 -7.39 -4.80
N ALA A 181 -21.04 -7.83 -4.55
CA ALA A 181 -20.81 -9.12 -3.94
C ALA A 181 -21.24 -9.06 -2.47
N THR A 182 -21.99 -10.04 -2.02
CA THR A 182 -22.12 -10.32 -0.59
C THR A 182 -20.70 -10.47 -0.06
N ASN A 183 -20.25 -9.46 0.69
CA ASN A 183 -18.93 -9.45 1.33
C ASN A 183 -18.68 -10.85 1.89
N PRO A 184 -17.70 -11.65 1.39
CA PRO A 184 -17.46 -12.99 1.90
C PRO A 184 -17.14 -12.94 3.39
N LEU A 185 -16.67 -11.81 3.91
CA LEU A 185 -16.52 -11.54 5.32
C LEU A 185 -17.84 -11.32 6.04
N ALA A 186 -18.90 -10.87 5.37
CA ALA A 186 -20.24 -10.82 5.95
C ALA A 186 -20.85 -12.20 6.16
N ARG A 187 -20.36 -13.24 5.47
CA ARG A 187 -20.71 -14.65 5.76
C ARG A 187 -20.08 -15.15 7.07
N HIS A 188 -18.96 -14.58 7.46
CA HIS A 188 -18.37 -14.79 8.77
C HIS A 188 -18.84 -13.64 9.68
N ALA A 189 -20.12 -13.68 10.09
CA ALA A 189 -20.75 -12.67 10.95
C ALA A 189 -19.97 -12.37 12.27
N GLN A 190 -18.92 -13.13 12.55
CA GLN A 190 -17.98 -12.91 13.65
C GLN A 190 -16.92 -11.84 13.35
N VAL A 191 -16.79 -11.38 12.10
CA VAL A 191 -15.84 -10.31 11.72
C VAL A 191 -16.31 -8.93 12.18
N SER A 192 -17.57 -8.80 12.61
CA SER A 192 -18.08 -7.59 13.29
C SER A 192 -17.33 -7.25 14.59
N THR A 193 -16.47 -8.15 15.07
CA THR A 193 -15.63 -7.94 16.25
C THR A 193 -14.26 -7.37 15.98
N PHE A 194 -13.90 -7.05 14.72
CA PHE A 194 -12.74 -6.20 14.45
C PHE A 194 -13.13 -4.73 14.65
N PRO A 195 -12.93 -4.17 15.85
CA PRO A 195 -13.40 -2.83 16.17
C PRO A 195 -12.69 -1.71 15.42
N HIS A 196 -11.71 -2.04 14.55
CA HIS A 196 -10.86 -1.07 13.86
C HIS A 196 -10.90 -1.20 12.34
N PHE A 197 -11.70 -2.11 11.81
CA PHE A 197 -11.81 -2.29 10.36
C PHE A 197 -13.14 -1.79 9.80
N GLU A 198 -13.51 -0.58 10.13
CA GLU A 198 -14.23 0.18 9.14
C GLU A 198 -13.16 0.69 8.17
N PRO A 199 -13.32 0.50 6.82
CA PRO A 199 -12.66 1.37 5.90
C PRO A 199 -13.17 2.77 6.25
N SER A 200 -12.46 3.45 7.15
CA SER A 200 -12.83 4.79 7.53
C SER A 200 -12.84 5.54 6.20
N ARG A 201 -14.02 5.77 5.65
CA ARG A 201 -14.18 6.87 4.71
C ARG A 201 -13.50 8.00 5.43
N LYS A 202 -12.36 8.44 4.89
CA LYS A 202 -11.68 9.61 5.42
C LYS A 202 -12.74 10.68 5.47
N THR A 203 -13.32 10.89 6.65
CA THR A 203 -14.37 11.89 6.83
C THR A 203 -13.66 13.21 6.83
N TYR A 204 -13.71 13.87 5.69
CA TYR A 204 -13.22 15.25 5.55
C TYR A 204 -14.27 16.26 6.06
N ASP A 205 -15.11 15.82 7.02
CA ASP A 205 -16.30 16.56 7.41
C ASP A 205 -15.97 17.84 8.20
N ASP A 206 -14.80 17.87 8.86
CA ASP A 206 -14.32 19.08 9.53
C ASP A 206 -12.92 19.50 9.06
N PRO A 207 -12.57 20.80 9.20
CA PRO A 207 -11.28 21.33 8.75
C PRO A 207 -10.07 20.67 9.41
N PHE A 208 -10.18 20.26 10.68
CA PHE A 208 -9.07 19.64 11.42
C PHE A 208 -8.78 18.23 10.90
N ASN A 209 -9.79 17.40 10.73
CA ASN A 209 -9.65 16.08 10.12
C ASN A 209 -9.16 16.18 8.68
N ARG A 210 -9.64 17.16 7.92
CA ARG A 210 -9.16 17.45 6.57
C ARG A 210 -7.67 17.77 6.56
N LEU A 211 -7.20 18.64 7.44
CA LEU A 211 -5.78 18.99 7.55
C LEU A 211 -4.95 17.78 7.95
N LYS A 212 -5.39 17.02 8.98
CA LYS A 212 -4.71 15.82 9.47
C LYS A 212 -4.50 14.77 8.36
N TRP A 213 -5.57 14.42 7.64
CA TRP A 213 -5.50 13.38 6.62
C TRP A 213 -4.71 13.84 5.39
N ARG A 214 -4.89 15.08 4.94
CA ARG A 214 -4.15 15.61 3.80
C ARG A 214 -2.66 15.80 4.09
N SER A 215 -2.28 16.15 5.31
CA SER A 215 -0.87 16.21 5.69
C SER A 215 -0.23 14.81 5.72
N ALA A 216 -0.96 13.80 6.17
CA ALA A 216 -0.49 12.41 6.11
C ALA A 216 -0.34 11.92 4.65
N ASP A 217 -1.31 12.22 3.78
CA ASP A 217 -1.24 11.90 2.35
C ASP A 217 -0.06 12.61 1.67
N LEU A 218 0.21 13.87 2.03
CA LEU A 218 1.39 14.62 1.56
C LEU A 218 2.70 13.92 1.94
N LEU A 219 2.84 13.55 3.21
CA LEU A 219 4.06 12.88 3.68
C LEU A 219 4.26 11.54 2.98
N ASN A 220 3.20 10.78 2.78
CA ASN A 220 3.24 9.52 2.02
C ASN A 220 3.64 9.78 0.55
N ALA A 221 3.05 10.78 -0.09
CA ALA A 221 3.39 11.13 -1.48
C ALA A 221 4.87 11.56 -1.61
N LEU A 222 5.36 12.40 -0.71
CA LEU A 222 6.77 12.83 -0.69
C LEU A 222 7.71 11.64 -0.47
N ARG A 223 7.36 10.72 0.44
CA ARG A 223 8.12 9.49 0.66
C ARG A 223 8.20 8.66 -0.62
N GLU A 224 7.10 8.45 -1.31
CA GLU A 224 7.08 7.63 -2.52
C GLU A 224 7.81 8.28 -3.70
N VAL A 225 7.63 9.58 -3.92
CA VAL A 225 8.37 10.33 -4.95
C VAL A 225 9.88 10.27 -4.70
N THR A 226 10.30 10.47 -3.44
CA THR A 226 11.71 10.38 -3.06
C THR A 226 12.26 8.95 -3.23
N ALA A 227 11.47 7.95 -2.87
CA ALA A 227 11.84 6.55 -3.05
C ALA A 227 11.97 6.18 -4.53
N ILE A 228 11.06 6.63 -5.39
CA ILE A 228 11.15 6.42 -6.86
C ILE A 228 12.42 7.08 -7.40
N ALA A 229 12.70 8.34 -7.03
CA ALA A 229 13.91 9.04 -7.46
C ALA A 229 15.18 8.30 -6.99
N TRP A 230 15.21 7.84 -5.75
CA TRP A 230 16.31 7.04 -5.23
C TRP A 230 16.48 5.70 -5.96
N TYR A 231 15.39 5.01 -6.26
CA TYR A 231 15.42 3.76 -7.02
C TYR A 231 15.89 4.00 -8.46
N TRP A 232 15.47 5.10 -9.06
CA TRP A 232 15.93 5.48 -10.40
C TRP A 232 17.45 5.70 -10.45
N THR A 233 18.04 6.42 -9.48
CA THR A 233 19.50 6.62 -9.41
C THR A 233 20.28 5.32 -9.25
N ARG A 234 19.63 4.27 -8.75
CA ARG A 234 20.23 2.93 -8.56
C ARG A 234 19.89 1.93 -9.67
N GLY A 235 19.12 2.33 -10.66
CA GLY A 235 18.69 1.46 -11.75
C GLY A 235 17.71 0.35 -11.32
N LEU A 236 16.96 0.58 -10.23
CA LEU A 236 15.97 -0.38 -9.67
C LEU A 236 14.56 -0.19 -10.24
N VAL A 237 14.30 0.92 -10.92
CA VAL A 237 13.06 1.27 -11.63
C VAL A 237 13.37 1.90 -12.98
#